data_ee620f1e929db5a3983710753521bf3d
#
_entry.id   ee620f1e929db5a3983710753521bf3d
#
_cell.length_a   1.000
_cell.length_b   1.000
_cell.length_c   1.000
_cell.angle_alpha   90.00
_cell.angle_beta   90.00
_cell.angle_gamma   90.00
#
_symmetry.space_group_name_H-M   'P 1'
#
loop_
_entity.id
_entity.type
_entity.pdbx_description
1 polymer ?
#
loop_
_entity_poly.entity_id
_entity_poly.type
_entity_poly.pdbx_seq_one_letter_code
_entity_poly.pdbx_strand_id
1 'polypeptide(L)'
;LDEIRKMLEEYTGRDLKPWHMPGHKRKPVFPGMWAEMFRRDVTEVPGTDDLHHATGAIRRSQEAAAEAVGAAYSHYLVGGSTAGILAAVSALTKLWREGREITGESPIFLVGANCHKSVWNGLRLVGAKTLLLEPSGDPVYGSVLADRLLSVLSEDVDDTGMVAGCILTSPTYAGAISPLGELHAVLQVYGIPMIVDEAHGAHLPFCSELEQESGVACGAEYVIQSLHKTLPALTQTAVLYVGGRRDEDDFEFTETDGYTPEILEEVIGEELAVFQSSSPSYLLMLSAEQAVSWAERNRDRFDSYIERMRSFREELARDLKQLELAELPGVQDPSRLMLRVKGKDRQEGKDEAALTTGTGMAKWLEEECGIVAELSGSRELILISTVCDEEADLDELKEALLKLDRAVKRERDRVRRSRAGRKKREEKHREEKCPSGEENSSGEGNHPSETSHPVGKIEDPREEGAVSASVQVLPQVGDFVQRDIYVYPPGVPILRSGERVTEAARKRLEEEQAAGRRIYGL
;
A
#
# COMPACT_ATOMS: atom_id res chain seq x y z
N LEU A 1 3.12 28.40 5.88
CA LEU A 1 2.03 27.70 5.19
C LEU A 1 0.68 28.18 5.71
N ASP A 2 -0.15 28.75 4.85
CA ASP A 2 -1.55 29.17 5.04
C ASP A 2 -2.01 30.00 3.82
N GLU A 3 -1.32 29.86 2.70
CA GLU A 3 -1.49 30.71 1.51
C GLU A 3 -2.81 30.41 0.79
N ILE A 4 -3.13 29.11 0.60
CA ILE A 4 -4.40 28.67 -0.01
C ILE A 4 -5.56 29.02 0.91
N ARG A 5 -5.39 28.83 2.23
CA ARG A 5 -6.41 29.21 3.21
C ARG A 5 -6.73 30.70 3.13
N LYS A 6 -5.71 31.56 3.15
CA LYS A 6 -5.88 33.02 3.05
C LYS A 6 -6.55 33.42 1.75
N MET A 7 -6.08 32.89 0.61
CA MET A 7 -6.66 33.14 -0.70
C MET A 7 -8.15 32.78 -0.72
N LEU A 8 -8.53 31.62 -0.20
CA LEU A 8 -9.94 31.21 -0.15
C LEU A 8 -10.77 32.07 0.78
N GLU A 9 -10.25 32.48 1.94
CA GLU A 9 -10.92 33.40 2.87
C GLU A 9 -11.13 34.77 2.23
N GLU A 10 -10.12 35.34 1.58
CA GLU A 10 -10.20 36.62 0.86
C GLU A 10 -11.20 36.55 -0.30
N TYR A 11 -11.10 35.52 -1.14
CA TYR A 11 -12.01 35.38 -2.29
C TYR A 11 -13.46 35.15 -1.84
N THR A 12 -13.70 34.29 -0.86
CA THR A 12 -15.04 33.94 -0.40
C THR A 12 -15.66 35.02 0.51
N GLY A 13 -14.84 35.89 1.11
CA GLY A 13 -15.26 37.05 1.89
C GLY A 13 -15.80 38.21 1.03
N ARG A 14 -15.55 38.21 -0.28
CA ARG A 14 -16.03 39.23 -1.21
C ARG A 14 -17.48 38.96 -1.61
N ASP A 15 -18.30 40.02 -1.75
CA ASP A 15 -19.68 39.90 -2.26
C ASP A 15 -19.71 39.72 -3.78
N LEU A 16 -19.19 38.57 -4.24
CA LEU A 16 -19.18 38.21 -5.66
C LEU A 16 -20.34 37.28 -5.99
N LYS A 17 -20.93 37.49 -7.15
CA LYS A 17 -21.98 36.61 -7.70
C LYS A 17 -21.35 35.62 -8.69
N PRO A 18 -21.21 34.33 -8.35
CA PRO A 18 -20.53 33.36 -9.20
C PRO A 18 -21.38 32.96 -10.41
N TRP A 19 -21.04 33.50 -11.59
CA TRP A 19 -21.61 33.09 -12.88
C TRP A 19 -20.69 32.08 -13.61
N HIS A 20 -19.81 31.45 -12.86
CA HIS A 20 -18.86 30.40 -13.27
C HIS A 20 -19.13 29.07 -12.52
N MET A 21 -18.42 27.98 -12.83
CA MET A 21 -18.42 26.75 -12.00
C MET A 21 -17.81 27.04 -10.61
N PRO A 22 -18.04 26.19 -9.61
CA PRO A 22 -18.86 24.96 -9.65
C PRO A 22 -20.38 25.24 -9.70
N GLY A 23 -21.13 24.18 -10.10
CA GLY A 23 -22.58 24.27 -10.34
C GLY A 23 -23.44 24.68 -9.13
N HIS A 24 -22.97 24.42 -7.90
CA HIS A 24 -23.67 24.85 -6.67
C HIS A 24 -23.63 26.35 -6.42
N LYS A 25 -22.80 27.11 -7.14
CA LYS A 25 -22.74 28.59 -7.07
C LYS A 25 -22.49 29.12 -5.65
N ARG A 26 -21.76 28.35 -4.82
CA ARG A 26 -21.51 28.63 -3.40
C ARG A 26 -22.79 28.77 -2.54
N LYS A 27 -23.94 28.25 -3.03
CA LYS A 27 -25.22 28.34 -2.33
C LYS A 27 -25.41 27.14 -1.43
N PRO A 28 -25.97 27.30 -0.22
CA PRO A 28 -26.20 26.19 0.73
C PRO A 28 -27.45 25.39 0.36
N VAL A 29 -27.44 24.76 -0.83
CA VAL A 29 -28.58 23.95 -1.32
C VAL A 29 -28.79 22.68 -0.53
N PHE A 30 -27.74 22.22 0.18
CA PHE A 30 -27.81 21.13 1.15
C PHE A 30 -27.45 21.64 2.56
N PRO A 31 -28.14 21.17 3.61
CA PRO A 31 -27.89 21.62 4.98
C PRO A 31 -26.58 21.04 5.57
N GLY A 32 -26.18 21.57 6.73
CA GLY A 32 -25.05 21.08 7.52
C GLY A 32 -23.70 21.36 6.87
N MET A 33 -22.78 20.39 6.94
CA MET A 33 -21.41 20.50 6.48
C MET A 33 -21.27 20.95 5.02
N TRP A 34 -22.20 20.60 4.15
CA TRP A 34 -22.19 20.96 2.73
C TRP A 34 -22.21 22.46 2.49
N ALA A 35 -22.91 23.22 3.35
CA ALA A 35 -22.96 24.68 3.22
C ALA A 35 -21.57 25.33 3.36
N GLU A 36 -20.76 24.86 4.31
CA GLU A 36 -19.38 25.31 4.52
C GLU A 36 -18.44 24.82 3.42
N MET A 37 -18.59 23.59 2.96
CA MET A 37 -17.81 23.07 1.85
C MET A 37 -18.07 23.84 0.57
N PHE A 38 -19.34 24.02 0.17
CA PHE A 38 -19.72 24.78 -1.05
C PHE A 38 -19.27 26.24 -1.01
N ARG A 39 -19.20 26.85 0.18
CA ARG A 39 -18.70 28.21 0.31
C ARG A 39 -17.22 28.34 -0.08
N ARG A 40 -16.41 27.32 0.22
CA ARG A 40 -14.96 27.27 -0.02
C ARG A 40 -14.57 26.55 -1.31
N ASP A 41 -15.49 25.84 -1.93
CA ASP A 41 -15.27 25.15 -3.19
C ASP A 41 -15.39 26.13 -4.35
N VAL A 42 -14.26 26.42 -4.98
CA VAL A 42 -14.09 27.42 -6.03
C VAL A 42 -13.41 26.82 -7.25
N THR A 43 -13.18 27.59 -8.27
CA THR A 43 -12.42 27.19 -9.47
C THR A 43 -11.42 28.29 -9.84
N GLU A 44 -10.66 28.08 -10.91
CA GLU A 44 -9.64 28.95 -11.47
C GLU A 44 -10.32 30.20 -12.08
N VAL A 45 -10.42 31.28 -11.31
CA VAL A 45 -11.01 32.57 -11.73
C VAL A 45 -10.15 33.70 -11.18
N PRO A 46 -10.32 34.95 -11.68
CA PRO A 46 -9.59 36.09 -11.14
C PRO A 46 -9.80 36.26 -9.62
N GLY A 47 -8.70 36.13 -8.87
CA GLY A 47 -8.66 36.16 -7.40
C GLY A 47 -8.47 34.81 -6.74
N THR A 48 -8.40 33.73 -7.52
CA THR A 48 -7.87 32.43 -7.15
C THR A 48 -6.61 32.13 -7.98
N ASP A 49 -5.93 31.00 -7.71
CA ASP A 49 -4.75 30.54 -8.45
C ASP A 49 -5.10 29.26 -9.23
N ASP A 50 -4.28 28.81 -10.17
CA ASP A 50 -4.47 27.61 -10.99
C ASP A 50 -3.41 26.56 -10.62
N LEU A 51 -3.82 25.33 -10.29
CA LEU A 51 -2.89 24.25 -9.88
C LEU A 51 -1.88 23.91 -10.98
N HIS A 52 -2.30 23.90 -12.24
CA HIS A 52 -1.43 23.53 -13.37
C HIS A 52 -0.53 24.69 -13.86
N HIS A 53 -0.85 25.91 -13.48
CA HIS A 53 -0.11 27.13 -13.82
C HIS A 53 0.05 28.00 -12.58
N ALA A 54 0.44 27.41 -11.47
CA ALA A 54 0.52 28.07 -10.19
C ALA A 54 1.55 29.22 -10.19
N THR A 55 1.08 30.43 -9.93
CA THR A 55 1.91 31.65 -9.84
C THR A 55 1.65 32.45 -8.57
N GLY A 56 0.60 32.10 -7.85
CA GLY A 56 0.09 32.81 -6.68
C GLY A 56 0.16 32.00 -5.38
N ALA A 57 -0.98 31.86 -4.73
CA ALA A 57 -1.09 31.21 -3.43
C ALA A 57 -0.74 29.72 -3.49
N ILE A 58 -1.13 29.00 -4.55
CA ILE A 58 -0.81 27.58 -4.71
C ILE A 58 0.70 27.42 -4.86
N ARG A 59 1.35 28.25 -5.70
CA ARG A 59 2.81 28.21 -5.89
C ARG A 59 3.55 28.40 -4.57
N ARG A 60 3.22 29.48 -3.83
CA ARG A 60 3.87 29.75 -2.52
C ARG A 60 3.61 28.64 -1.49
N SER A 61 2.40 28.06 -1.53
CA SER A 61 2.08 26.94 -0.63
C SER A 61 2.91 25.68 -0.98
N GLN A 62 3.10 25.38 -2.26
CA GLN A 62 3.94 24.27 -2.72
C GLN A 62 5.42 24.53 -2.39
N GLU A 63 5.94 25.74 -2.63
CA GLU A 63 7.31 26.10 -2.24
C GLU A 63 7.56 25.90 -0.74
N ALA A 64 6.63 26.35 0.10
CA ALA A 64 6.74 26.16 1.54
C ALA A 64 6.58 24.69 1.97
N ALA A 65 5.82 23.89 1.22
CA ALA A 65 5.74 22.44 1.47
C ALA A 65 7.03 21.72 1.09
N ALA A 66 7.69 22.14 0.01
CA ALA A 66 9.01 21.64 -0.38
C ALA A 66 10.07 22.00 0.69
N GLU A 67 10.08 23.25 1.15
CA GLU A 67 10.98 23.73 2.19
C GLU A 67 10.83 22.93 3.49
N ALA A 68 9.60 22.60 3.90
CA ALA A 68 9.30 21.87 5.14
C ALA A 68 9.96 20.48 5.21
N VAL A 69 10.25 19.86 4.06
CA VAL A 69 10.86 18.51 3.99
C VAL A 69 12.24 18.52 3.34
N GLY A 70 12.76 19.69 2.91
CA GLY A 70 14.06 19.80 2.25
C GLY A 70 14.07 19.37 0.79
N ALA A 71 12.92 19.38 0.09
CA ALA A 71 12.83 19.14 -1.35
C ALA A 71 13.12 20.42 -2.17
N ALA A 72 13.52 20.26 -3.44
CA ALA A 72 13.68 21.39 -4.34
C ALA A 72 12.33 21.98 -4.76
N TYR A 73 11.38 21.12 -5.14
CA TYR A 73 10.02 21.52 -5.53
C TYR A 73 8.98 20.55 -4.97
N SER A 74 7.73 21.00 -4.94
CA SER A 74 6.61 20.11 -4.62
C SER A 74 5.36 20.43 -5.44
N HIS A 75 4.52 19.40 -5.65
CA HIS A 75 3.23 19.50 -6.32
C HIS A 75 2.13 18.84 -5.51
N TYR A 76 1.04 19.57 -5.22
CA TYR A 76 -0.13 18.95 -4.63
C TYR A 76 -0.84 18.05 -5.63
N LEU A 77 -1.22 16.87 -5.16
CA LEU A 77 -1.91 15.86 -5.97
C LEU A 77 -3.34 15.70 -5.48
N VAL A 78 -4.30 16.11 -6.30
CA VAL A 78 -5.75 15.97 -6.04
C VAL A 78 -6.31 14.67 -6.62
N GLY A 79 -5.50 13.92 -7.37
CA GLY A 79 -5.80 12.58 -7.88
C GLY A 79 -5.19 11.44 -7.01
N GLY A 80 -4.69 11.77 -5.80
CA GLY A 80 -3.96 10.84 -4.94
C GLY A 80 -2.55 10.53 -5.46
N SER A 81 -1.78 9.75 -4.70
CA SER A 81 -0.45 9.30 -5.11
C SER A 81 -0.45 8.52 -6.43
N THR A 82 -1.57 7.91 -6.81
CA THR A 82 -1.71 7.24 -8.12
C THR A 82 -1.41 8.19 -9.27
N ALA A 83 -1.94 9.41 -9.26
CA ALA A 83 -1.67 10.40 -10.30
C ALA A 83 -0.17 10.78 -10.35
N GLY A 84 0.44 11.00 -9.19
CA GLY A 84 1.87 11.30 -9.07
C GLY A 84 2.77 10.19 -9.58
N ILE A 85 2.46 8.93 -9.24
CA ILE A 85 3.22 7.76 -9.72
C ILE A 85 3.12 7.63 -11.25
N LEU A 86 1.92 7.79 -11.82
CA LEU A 86 1.74 7.74 -13.28
C LEU A 86 2.52 8.85 -13.96
N ALA A 87 2.47 10.07 -13.42
CA ALA A 87 3.21 11.22 -13.94
C ALA A 87 4.72 11.01 -13.84
N ALA A 88 5.24 10.53 -12.70
CA ALA A 88 6.67 10.30 -12.50
C ALA A 88 7.24 9.23 -13.45
N VAL A 89 6.52 8.12 -13.65
CA VAL A 89 6.90 7.08 -14.62
C VAL A 89 6.90 7.64 -16.04
N SER A 90 5.91 8.45 -16.40
CA SER A 90 5.82 9.10 -17.70
C SER A 90 6.96 10.11 -17.89
N ALA A 91 7.25 10.93 -16.87
CA ALA A 91 8.31 11.94 -16.90
C ALA A 91 9.70 11.32 -17.12
N LEU A 92 10.07 10.29 -16.35
CA LEU A 92 11.35 9.60 -16.57
C LEU A 92 11.41 8.91 -17.92
N THR A 93 10.30 8.36 -18.41
CA THR A 93 10.25 7.79 -19.76
C THR A 93 10.44 8.84 -20.84
N LYS A 94 9.89 10.04 -20.67
CA LYS A 94 10.07 11.18 -21.58
C LYS A 94 11.51 11.63 -21.58
N LEU A 95 12.10 11.89 -20.43
CA LEU A 95 13.52 12.26 -20.28
C LEU A 95 14.45 11.22 -20.90
N TRP A 96 14.19 9.93 -20.66
CA TRP A 96 14.98 8.85 -21.25
C TRP A 96 14.89 8.83 -22.78
N ARG A 97 13.74 9.20 -23.39
CA ARG A 97 13.56 9.27 -24.85
C ARG A 97 14.22 10.49 -25.45
N GLU A 98 14.14 11.67 -24.83
CA GLU A 98 14.67 12.93 -25.33
C GLU A 98 16.20 12.92 -25.45
N GLY A 99 16.90 12.22 -24.56
CA GLY A 99 18.38 12.09 -24.62
C GLY A 99 18.89 11.15 -25.71
N ARG A 100 18.02 10.58 -26.58
CA ARG A 100 18.41 9.47 -27.47
C ARG A 100 17.70 9.50 -28.82
N GLU A 101 18.47 9.21 -29.90
CA GLU A 101 17.90 8.91 -31.23
C GLU A 101 17.34 7.48 -31.32
N ILE A 102 16.64 7.01 -30.24
CA ILE A 102 16.14 5.63 -30.17
C ILE A 102 14.72 5.58 -30.71
N THR A 103 14.56 5.04 -31.91
CA THR A 103 13.24 4.77 -32.49
C THR A 103 12.88 3.30 -32.30
N GLY A 104 11.81 3.05 -31.53
CA GLY A 104 11.17 1.73 -31.40
C GLY A 104 11.64 0.85 -30.25
N GLU A 105 12.54 1.29 -29.39
CA GLU A 105 12.94 0.55 -28.19
C GLU A 105 12.07 0.93 -26.98
N SER A 106 11.83 -0.05 -26.10
CA SER A 106 11.10 0.14 -24.83
C SER A 106 12.07 0.46 -23.72
N PRO A 107 11.79 1.49 -22.87
CA PRO A 107 12.59 1.75 -21.68
C PRO A 107 12.53 0.56 -20.72
N ILE A 108 13.59 0.35 -19.96
CA ILE A 108 13.64 -0.63 -18.88
C ILE A 108 13.49 0.13 -17.55
N PHE A 109 12.68 -0.40 -16.63
CA PHE A 109 12.64 0.06 -15.25
C PHE A 109 13.05 -1.06 -14.30
N LEU A 110 13.88 -0.73 -13.33
CA LEU A 110 14.14 -1.56 -12.15
C LEU A 110 13.00 -1.33 -11.18
N VAL A 111 12.32 -2.38 -10.72
CA VAL A 111 11.07 -2.22 -9.97
C VAL A 111 11.05 -3.14 -8.76
N GLY A 112 10.81 -2.59 -7.58
CA GLY A 112 10.52 -3.39 -6.39
C GLY A 112 9.34 -4.33 -6.68
N ALA A 113 9.53 -5.64 -6.51
CA ALA A 113 8.51 -6.63 -6.88
C ALA A 113 7.20 -6.47 -6.07
N ASN A 114 7.26 -5.80 -4.92
CA ASN A 114 6.14 -5.49 -4.04
C ASN A 114 5.55 -4.08 -4.25
N CYS A 115 5.85 -3.41 -5.35
CA CYS A 115 5.24 -2.12 -5.68
C CYS A 115 3.72 -2.21 -5.85
N HIS A 116 3.04 -1.10 -5.53
CA HIS A 116 1.60 -0.98 -5.69
C HIS A 116 1.18 -1.03 -7.17
N LYS A 117 -0.05 -1.48 -7.44
CA LYS A 117 -0.62 -1.58 -8.81
C LYS A 117 -0.53 -0.30 -9.65
N SER A 118 -0.44 0.89 -9.04
CA SER A 118 -0.26 2.15 -9.77
C SER A 118 1.05 2.20 -10.54
N VAL A 119 2.13 1.63 -9.99
CA VAL A 119 3.43 1.50 -10.66
C VAL A 119 3.29 0.64 -11.91
N TRP A 120 2.70 -0.55 -11.76
CA TRP A 120 2.46 -1.46 -12.90
C TRP A 120 1.57 -0.85 -13.98
N ASN A 121 0.57 -0.06 -13.57
CA ASN A 121 -0.26 0.67 -14.53
C ASN A 121 0.54 1.73 -15.28
N GLY A 122 1.39 2.50 -14.61
CA GLY A 122 2.28 3.48 -15.24
C GLY A 122 3.21 2.83 -16.26
N LEU A 123 3.92 1.78 -15.85
CA LEU A 123 4.84 1.03 -16.72
C LEU A 123 4.15 0.47 -17.96
N ARG A 124 2.93 -0.05 -17.79
CA ARG A 124 2.10 -0.52 -18.92
C ARG A 124 1.72 0.61 -19.86
N LEU A 125 1.35 1.78 -19.36
CA LEU A 125 0.96 2.93 -20.18
C LEU A 125 2.11 3.43 -21.06
N VAL A 126 3.34 3.43 -20.56
CA VAL A 126 4.51 3.86 -21.31
C VAL A 126 5.16 2.75 -22.15
N GLY A 127 4.68 1.51 -22.02
CA GLY A 127 5.22 0.35 -22.74
C GLY A 127 6.59 -0.09 -22.24
N ALA A 128 6.89 0.10 -20.96
CA ALA A 128 8.18 -0.24 -20.37
C ALA A 128 8.36 -1.75 -20.17
N LYS A 129 9.62 -2.19 -20.27
CA LYS A 129 10.08 -3.49 -19.74
C LYS A 129 10.46 -3.34 -18.28
N THR A 130 10.44 -4.43 -17.52
CA THR A 130 10.73 -4.40 -16.09
C THR A 130 11.74 -5.47 -15.69
N LEU A 131 12.70 -5.09 -14.85
CA LEU A 131 13.56 -6.00 -14.11
C LEU A 131 13.20 -5.90 -12.62
N LEU A 132 13.07 -7.03 -11.97
CA LEU A 132 12.50 -7.10 -10.63
C LEU A 132 13.55 -7.11 -9.54
N LEU A 133 13.33 -6.25 -8.56
CA LEU A 133 14.07 -6.23 -7.31
C LEU A 133 13.23 -6.94 -6.24
N GLU A 134 13.58 -8.20 -5.96
CA GLU A 134 12.86 -9.01 -4.98
C GLU A 134 13.14 -8.51 -3.56
N PRO A 135 12.08 -8.27 -2.73
CA PRO A 135 12.26 -7.85 -1.36
C PRO A 135 12.91 -8.94 -0.49
N SER A 136 13.66 -8.52 0.52
CA SER A 136 14.23 -9.39 1.53
C SER A 136 13.19 -9.82 2.56
N GLY A 137 13.22 -11.06 2.99
CA GLY A 137 12.35 -11.64 4.01
C GLY A 137 10.95 -11.97 3.51
N ASP A 138 10.06 -11.00 3.50
CA ASP A 138 8.66 -11.20 3.05
C ASP A 138 8.47 -10.62 1.64
N PRO A 139 7.95 -11.42 0.68
CA PRO A 139 7.83 -10.98 -0.72
C PRO A 139 6.81 -9.85 -0.95
N VAL A 140 5.94 -9.57 0.03
CA VAL A 140 4.93 -8.49 -0.06
C VAL A 140 5.30 -7.31 0.82
N TYR A 141 5.85 -7.59 1.99
CA TYR A 141 6.03 -6.61 3.05
C TYR A 141 7.50 -6.29 3.36
N GLY A 142 8.44 -7.03 2.76
CA GLY A 142 9.87 -6.82 2.98
C GLY A 142 10.43 -5.60 2.26
N SER A 143 11.67 -5.23 2.58
CA SER A 143 12.42 -4.13 1.97
C SER A 143 13.34 -4.63 0.86
N VAL A 144 13.58 -3.79 -0.14
CA VAL A 144 14.61 -4.02 -1.18
C VAL A 144 15.97 -3.60 -0.61
N LEU A 145 16.99 -4.44 -0.78
CA LEU A 145 18.34 -4.21 -0.30
C LEU A 145 19.31 -3.91 -1.46
N ALA A 146 20.40 -3.19 -1.17
CA ALA A 146 21.39 -2.79 -2.15
C ALA A 146 22.06 -3.98 -2.86
N ASP A 147 22.32 -5.08 -2.15
CA ASP A 147 22.89 -6.31 -2.75
C ASP A 147 22.00 -6.88 -3.87
N ARG A 148 20.67 -6.80 -3.71
CA ARG A 148 19.75 -7.23 -4.76
C ARG A 148 19.79 -6.34 -5.99
N LEU A 149 19.88 -5.02 -5.77
CA LEU A 149 20.04 -4.04 -6.86
C LEU A 149 21.35 -4.29 -7.63
N LEU A 150 22.46 -4.45 -6.93
CA LEU A 150 23.76 -4.74 -7.52
C LEU A 150 23.76 -6.05 -8.33
N SER A 151 23.13 -7.12 -7.81
CA SER A 151 22.99 -8.39 -8.54
C SER A 151 22.24 -8.19 -9.86
N VAL A 152 21.09 -7.51 -9.85
CA VAL A 152 20.31 -7.25 -11.07
C VAL A 152 21.08 -6.39 -12.08
N LEU A 153 21.74 -5.33 -11.61
CA LEU A 153 22.55 -4.46 -12.47
C LEU A 153 23.73 -5.20 -13.13
N SER A 154 24.34 -6.16 -12.42
CA SER A 154 25.51 -6.90 -12.93
C SER A 154 25.14 -8.12 -13.77
N GLU A 155 23.99 -8.75 -13.53
CA GLU A 155 23.63 -10.03 -14.13
C GLU A 155 22.57 -9.90 -15.24
N ASP A 156 21.64 -8.92 -15.12
CA ASP A 156 20.45 -8.82 -15.96
C ASP A 156 20.44 -7.56 -16.85
N VAL A 157 21.39 -6.63 -16.65
CA VAL A 157 21.47 -5.36 -17.40
C VAL A 157 22.72 -5.36 -18.29
N ASP A 158 22.53 -5.57 -19.60
CA ASP A 158 23.64 -5.52 -20.58
C ASP A 158 24.09 -4.07 -20.88
N ASP A 159 23.16 -3.13 -20.90
CA ASP A 159 23.37 -1.69 -21.16
C ASP A 159 22.55 -0.85 -20.17
N THR A 160 23.21 -0.25 -19.19
CA THR A 160 22.59 0.61 -18.20
C THR A 160 21.89 1.82 -18.82
N GLY A 161 22.37 2.26 -19.98
CA GLY A 161 21.71 3.29 -20.74
C GLY A 161 20.28 2.95 -21.16
N MET A 162 19.87 1.70 -21.21
CA MET A 162 18.49 1.31 -21.50
C MET A 162 17.56 1.45 -20.27
N VAL A 163 18.12 1.66 -19.08
CA VAL A 163 17.36 1.81 -17.85
C VAL A 163 16.88 3.26 -17.70
N ALA A 164 15.57 3.46 -17.74
CA ALA A 164 14.95 4.77 -17.62
C ALA A 164 14.77 5.21 -16.15
N GLY A 165 14.79 4.27 -15.21
CA GLY A 165 14.67 4.58 -13.78
C GLY A 165 14.51 3.36 -12.90
N CYS A 166 14.59 3.59 -11.59
CA CYS A 166 14.33 2.62 -10.54
C CYS A 166 13.10 3.07 -9.73
N ILE A 167 12.18 2.15 -9.43
CA ILE A 167 10.95 2.45 -8.66
C ILE A 167 10.90 1.56 -7.44
N LEU A 168 10.84 2.16 -6.27
CA LEU A 168 10.79 1.47 -4.98
C LEU A 168 9.59 1.94 -4.16
N THR A 169 9.01 1.04 -3.37
CA THR A 169 8.00 1.38 -2.35
C THR A 169 8.65 1.33 -0.97
N SER A 170 8.74 2.48 -0.31
CA SER A 170 9.32 2.60 1.03
C SER A 170 8.70 3.79 1.78
N PRO A 171 8.12 3.60 2.98
CA PRO A 171 7.87 2.32 3.64
C PRO A 171 6.91 1.40 2.88
N THR A 172 7.06 0.10 3.08
CA THR A 172 6.07 -0.86 2.59
C THR A 172 4.77 -0.77 3.41
N TYR A 173 3.73 -1.47 2.99
CA TYR A 173 2.43 -1.45 3.67
C TYR A 173 2.50 -1.87 5.15
N ALA A 174 3.40 -2.78 5.49
CA ALA A 174 3.66 -3.23 6.85
C ALA A 174 4.78 -2.45 7.58
N GLY A 175 5.32 -1.42 6.95
CA GLY A 175 6.27 -0.50 7.57
C GLY A 175 7.74 -0.85 7.40
N ALA A 176 8.11 -1.81 6.55
CA ALA A 176 9.53 -2.02 6.23
C ALA A 176 10.06 -0.84 5.40
N ILE A 177 11.18 -0.29 5.81
CA ILE A 177 11.87 0.81 5.14
C ILE A 177 13.10 0.24 4.44
N SER A 178 13.22 0.50 3.14
CA SER A 178 14.41 0.14 2.36
C SER A 178 15.54 1.13 2.65
N PRO A 179 16.81 0.72 2.60
CA PRO A 179 17.96 1.61 2.81
C PRO A 179 18.14 2.52 1.57
N LEU A 180 17.23 3.50 1.43
CA LEU A 180 17.12 4.35 0.22
C LEU A 180 18.41 5.08 -0.09
N GLY A 181 19.16 5.56 0.91
CA GLY A 181 20.45 6.23 0.69
C GLY A 181 21.49 5.33 0.05
N GLU A 182 21.60 4.06 0.48
CA GLU A 182 22.51 3.09 -0.13
C GLU A 182 22.07 2.74 -1.56
N LEU A 183 20.77 2.53 -1.76
CA LEU A 183 20.19 2.22 -3.07
C LEU A 183 20.39 3.38 -4.06
N HIS A 184 20.14 4.61 -3.62
CA HIS A 184 20.34 5.80 -4.45
C HIS A 184 21.82 5.99 -4.80
N ALA A 185 22.75 5.81 -3.84
CA ALA A 185 24.18 5.90 -4.12
C ALA A 185 24.63 4.90 -5.18
N VAL A 186 24.10 3.67 -5.18
CA VAL A 186 24.35 2.69 -6.23
C VAL A 186 23.80 3.17 -7.57
N LEU A 187 22.54 3.64 -7.62
CA LEU A 187 21.89 4.11 -8.84
C LEU A 187 22.60 5.31 -9.47
N GLN A 188 23.10 6.24 -8.65
CA GLN A 188 23.86 7.42 -9.11
C GLN A 188 25.12 7.02 -9.87
N VAL A 189 25.85 5.96 -9.46
CA VAL A 189 27.04 5.48 -10.20
C VAL A 189 26.72 5.13 -11.65
N TYR A 190 25.46 4.73 -11.92
CA TYR A 190 24.99 4.34 -13.26
C TYR A 190 24.14 5.43 -13.94
N GLY A 191 23.95 6.58 -13.31
CA GLY A 191 23.09 7.66 -13.83
C GLY A 191 21.62 7.27 -13.93
N ILE A 192 21.13 6.36 -13.07
CA ILE A 192 19.75 5.85 -13.07
C ILE A 192 18.91 6.63 -12.03
N PRO A 193 17.89 7.40 -12.45
CA PRO A 193 17.05 8.14 -11.53
C PRO A 193 16.12 7.23 -10.71
N MET A 194 15.77 7.66 -9.47
CA MET A 194 14.95 6.92 -8.53
C MET A 194 13.59 7.59 -8.28
N ILE A 195 12.53 6.81 -8.40
CA ILE A 195 11.18 7.15 -7.92
C ILE A 195 10.92 6.37 -6.63
N VAL A 196 10.51 7.08 -5.57
CA VAL A 196 10.07 6.46 -4.33
C VAL A 196 8.57 6.62 -4.17
N ASP A 197 7.85 5.50 -4.23
CA ASP A 197 6.46 5.43 -3.76
C ASP A 197 6.48 5.40 -2.22
N GLU A 198 6.49 6.58 -1.63
CA GLU A 198 6.47 6.83 -0.19
C GLU A 198 5.04 7.12 0.31
N ALA A 199 4.04 6.49 -0.32
CA ALA A 199 2.64 6.71 0.03
C ALA A 199 2.32 6.42 1.51
N HIS A 200 3.11 5.59 2.18
CA HIS A 200 2.97 5.26 3.60
C HIS A 200 3.93 6.02 4.52
N GLY A 201 4.73 6.95 4.00
CA GLY A 201 5.82 7.63 4.70
C GLY A 201 5.70 9.14 4.85
N ALA A 202 4.51 9.75 4.62
CA ALA A 202 4.37 11.21 4.68
C ALA A 202 4.69 11.83 6.06
N HIS A 203 4.78 11.05 7.11
CA HIS A 203 5.20 11.47 8.45
C HIS A 203 6.71 11.41 8.66
N LEU A 204 7.46 10.63 7.86
CA LEU A 204 8.90 10.41 8.04
C LEU A 204 9.69 11.72 8.12
N PRO A 205 9.51 12.70 7.22
CA PRO A 205 10.28 13.94 7.23
C PRO A 205 10.06 14.80 8.48
N PHE A 206 9.01 14.51 9.26
CA PHE A 206 8.67 15.25 10.48
C PHE A 206 9.06 14.54 11.77
N CYS A 207 9.69 13.35 11.67
CA CYS A 207 10.17 12.55 12.80
C CYS A 207 11.68 12.58 12.81
N SER A 208 12.32 13.21 13.80
CA SER A 208 13.79 13.39 13.88
C SER A 208 14.57 12.07 13.75
N GLU A 209 13.99 10.96 14.19
CA GLU A 209 14.61 9.64 14.11
C GLU A 209 14.45 8.96 12.74
N LEU A 210 13.44 9.34 11.96
CA LEU A 210 13.08 8.69 10.69
C LEU A 210 13.26 9.61 9.46
N GLU A 211 13.56 10.89 9.65
CA GLU A 211 13.67 11.84 8.54
C GLU A 211 14.71 11.43 7.50
N GLN A 212 15.84 10.86 7.95
CA GLN A 212 16.93 10.41 7.09
C GLN A 212 16.55 9.17 6.25
N GLU A 213 15.48 8.49 6.61
CA GLU A 213 14.94 7.33 5.89
C GLU A 213 13.96 7.73 4.78
N SER A 214 13.59 9.02 4.68
CA SER A 214 12.68 9.49 3.64
C SER A 214 13.36 9.58 2.28
N GLY A 215 12.58 9.38 1.22
CA GLY A 215 13.08 9.47 -0.15
C GLY A 215 13.65 10.86 -0.48
N VAL A 216 13.10 11.93 0.12
CA VAL A 216 13.60 13.30 -0.06
C VAL A 216 14.98 13.46 0.56
N ALA A 217 15.16 13.02 1.81
CA ALA A 217 16.46 13.10 2.49
C ALA A 217 17.53 12.25 1.78
N CYS A 218 17.14 11.13 1.16
CA CYS A 218 18.02 10.27 0.38
C CYS A 218 18.36 10.81 -1.02
N GLY A 219 17.75 11.92 -1.45
CA GLY A 219 18.05 12.55 -2.74
C GLY A 219 17.33 11.95 -3.94
N ALA A 220 16.26 11.18 -3.76
CA ALA A 220 15.48 10.62 -4.87
C ALA A 220 14.90 11.70 -5.77
N GLU A 221 14.87 11.46 -7.09
CA GLU A 221 14.42 12.42 -8.09
C GLU A 221 12.92 12.73 -7.94
N TYR A 222 12.11 11.70 -7.69
CA TYR A 222 10.67 11.88 -7.40
C TYR A 222 10.25 11.07 -6.17
N VAL A 223 9.60 11.74 -5.23
CA VAL A 223 9.05 11.11 -4.02
C VAL A 223 7.56 11.41 -3.93
N ILE A 224 6.73 10.37 -3.85
CA ILE A 224 5.28 10.50 -3.86
C ILE A 224 4.72 10.06 -2.51
N GLN A 225 4.10 11.00 -1.78
CA GLN A 225 3.52 10.75 -0.46
C GLN A 225 2.01 10.91 -0.47
N SER A 226 1.28 9.94 0.13
CA SER A 226 -0.16 10.07 0.43
C SER A 226 -0.34 10.74 1.78
N LEU A 227 -0.64 12.03 1.80
CA LEU A 227 -0.78 12.78 3.06
C LEU A 227 -1.88 12.18 3.96
N HIS A 228 -2.99 11.76 3.34
CA HIS A 228 -4.15 11.22 4.07
C HIS A 228 -3.93 9.88 4.77
N LYS A 229 -2.82 9.17 4.52
CA LYS A 229 -2.56 7.87 5.16
C LYS A 229 -1.88 8.01 6.51
N THR A 230 -1.08 9.07 6.72
CA THR A 230 -0.26 9.22 7.94
C THR A 230 -0.32 10.63 8.55
N LEU A 231 -0.90 11.59 7.86
CA LEU A 231 -1.12 12.95 8.34
C LEU A 231 -2.63 13.27 8.38
N PRO A 232 -3.07 14.27 9.17
CA PRO A 232 -4.48 14.66 9.28
C PRO A 232 -4.98 15.37 8.03
N ALA A 233 -5.21 14.63 6.96
CA ALA A 233 -5.63 15.13 5.66
C ALA A 233 -6.85 14.38 5.12
N LEU A 234 -7.63 15.03 4.25
CA LEU A 234 -8.75 14.38 3.57
C LEU A 234 -8.25 13.26 2.65
N THR A 235 -8.98 12.16 2.59
CA THR A 235 -8.72 11.07 1.64
C THR A 235 -8.52 11.61 0.23
N GLN A 236 -7.58 11.03 -0.53
CA GLN A 236 -7.17 11.42 -1.88
C GLN A 236 -6.10 12.53 -1.92
N THR A 237 -5.81 13.23 -0.83
CA THR A 237 -4.72 14.21 -0.80
C THR A 237 -3.37 13.51 -0.82
N ALA A 238 -2.49 14.00 -1.69
CA ALA A 238 -1.11 13.55 -1.78
C ALA A 238 -0.20 14.72 -2.22
N VAL A 239 1.10 14.48 -2.20
CA VAL A 239 2.12 15.41 -2.68
C VAL A 239 3.19 14.63 -3.43
N LEU A 240 3.71 15.22 -4.49
CA LEU A 240 4.93 14.80 -5.17
C LEU A 240 6.02 15.82 -4.85
N TYR A 241 7.15 15.35 -4.40
CA TYR A 241 8.37 16.13 -4.20
C TYR A 241 9.36 15.82 -5.32
N VAL A 242 10.08 16.86 -5.74
CA VAL A 242 11.11 16.78 -6.78
C VAL A 242 12.47 17.06 -6.16
N GLY A 243 13.40 16.12 -6.28
CA GLY A 243 14.76 16.22 -5.80
C GLY A 243 14.91 16.51 -4.31
N GLY A 244 15.94 15.99 -3.68
CA GLY A 244 16.36 16.46 -2.37
C GLY A 244 17.11 17.78 -2.50
N ARG A 245 16.98 18.69 -1.51
CA ARG A 245 17.82 19.87 -1.41
C ARG A 245 19.25 19.39 -1.11
N ARG A 246 20.13 19.50 -2.09
CA ARG A 246 21.57 19.27 -1.86
C ARG A 246 22.12 20.54 -1.26
N ASP A 247 22.82 20.44 -0.13
CA ASP A 247 23.57 21.58 0.42
C ASP A 247 24.60 22.00 -0.63
N GLU A 248 24.62 23.30 -0.97
CA GLU A 248 25.46 23.88 -2.04
C GLU A 248 26.97 23.62 -1.85
N ASP A 249 27.38 23.18 -0.65
CA ASP A 249 28.77 22.98 -0.25
C ASP A 249 29.30 21.54 -0.50
N ASP A 250 28.45 20.55 -0.81
CA ASP A 250 28.87 19.13 -0.76
C ASP A 250 29.07 18.45 -2.12
N PHE A 251 28.75 19.08 -3.27
CA PHE A 251 28.94 18.42 -4.58
C PHE A 251 29.18 19.38 -5.74
N GLU A 252 30.35 19.26 -6.41
CA GLU A 252 30.51 19.73 -7.79
C GLU A 252 29.68 18.81 -8.70
N PHE A 253 28.65 19.35 -9.37
CA PHE A 253 27.93 18.65 -10.44
C PHE A 253 28.90 18.22 -11.52
N THR A 254 29.08 16.93 -11.71
CA THR A 254 29.78 16.40 -12.86
C THR A 254 28.77 16.16 -13.99
N GLU A 255 29.23 16.19 -15.27
CA GLU A 255 28.35 15.91 -16.44
C GLU A 255 27.70 14.50 -16.42
N THR A 256 28.02 13.67 -15.43
CA THR A 256 27.48 12.33 -15.20
C THR A 256 26.35 12.29 -14.17
N ASP A 257 26.00 13.43 -13.54
CA ASP A 257 25.12 13.46 -12.34
C ASP A 257 23.61 13.52 -12.64
N GLY A 258 23.16 13.02 -13.76
CA GLY A 258 21.72 12.87 -14.01
C GLY A 258 21.02 14.21 -14.32
N TYR A 259 19.71 14.28 -14.00
CA TYR A 259 18.88 15.44 -14.31
C TYR A 259 18.90 16.46 -13.17
N THR A 260 19.00 17.77 -13.52
CA THR A 260 18.88 18.82 -12.50
C THR A 260 17.43 18.92 -11.97
N PRO A 261 17.22 19.43 -10.74
CA PRO A 261 15.86 19.62 -10.20
C PRO A 261 14.95 20.46 -11.10
N GLU A 262 15.52 21.44 -11.84
CA GLU A 262 14.75 22.31 -12.76
C GLU A 262 14.24 21.51 -13.96
N ILE A 263 15.03 20.63 -14.55
CA ILE A 263 14.62 19.75 -15.66
C ILE A 263 13.55 18.77 -15.17
N LEU A 264 13.75 18.19 -13.98
CA LEU A 264 12.77 17.29 -13.36
C LEU A 264 11.45 18.00 -13.09
N GLU A 265 11.50 19.25 -12.59
CA GLU A 265 10.32 20.11 -12.31
C GLU A 265 9.55 20.42 -13.59
N GLU A 266 10.23 20.83 -14.66
CA GLU A 266 9.60 21.15 -15.94
C GLU A 266 8.85 19.94 -16.49
N VAL A 267 9.52 18.81 -16.58
CA VAL A 267 8.93 17.59 -17.18
C VAL A 267 7.81 17.02 -16.32
N ILE A 268 7.96 17.01 -15.00
CA ILE A 268 6.88 16.49 -14.13
C ILE A 268 5.65 17.40 -14.16
N GLY A 269 5.82 18.72 -14.27
CA GLY A 269 4.71 19.67 -14.40
C GLY A 269 3.85 19.38 -15.63
N GLU A 270 4.47 19.09 -16.77
CA GLU A 270 3.77 18.70 -18.00
C GLU A 270 3.01 17.39 -17.85
N GLU A 271 3.64 16.36 -17.24
CA GLU A 271 3.00 15.07 -17.04
C GLU A 271 1.88 15.13 -15.98
N LEU A 272 2.02 15.95 -14.95
CA LEU A 272 0.94 16.18 -13.99
C LEU A 272 -0.29 16.82 -14.64
N ALA A 273 -0.12 17.69 -15.63
CA ALA A 273 -1.24 18.25 -16.39
C ALA A 273 -1.99 17.19 -17.23
N VAL A 274 -1.31 16.09 -17.60
CA VAL A 274 -1.93 14.94 -18.29
C VAL A 274 -2.68 14.05 -17.32
N PHE A 275 -2.13 13.78 -16.13
CA PHE A 275 -2.66 12.77 -15.20
C PHE A 275 -3.54 13.33 -14.10
N GLN A 276 -3.64 14.63 -13.92
CA GLN A 276 -4.56 15.27 -12.98
C GLN A 276 -5.76 15.92 -13.68
N SER A 277 -6.81 16.16 -12.91
CA SER A 277 -8.00 16.85 -13.40
C SER A 277 -7.69 18.30 -13.79
N SER A 278 -8.25 18.76 -14.91
CA SER A 278 -8.23 20.20 -15.28
C SER A 278 -9.15 21.07 -14.41
N SER A 279 -9.89 20.46 -13.48
CA SER A 279 -10.73 21.15 -12.49
C SER A 279 -10.38 20.63 -11.09
N PRO A 280 -9.20 21.00 -10.56
CA PRO A 280 -8.70 20.48 -9.30
C PRO A 280 -9.54 20.97 -8.11
N SER A 281 -9.71 20.12 -7.11
CA SER A 281 -10.45 20.46 -5.89
C SER A 281 -9.62 21.37 -4.98
N TYR A 282 -10.08 22.59 -4.77
CA TYR A 282 -9.46 23.54 -3.83
C TYR A 282 -9.57 23.08 -2.38
N LEU A 283 -10.60 22.29 -2.04
CA LEU A 283 -10.75 21.72 -0.71
C LEU A 283 -9.67 20.65 -0.43
N LEU A 284 -9.29 19.87 -1.45
CA LEU A 284 -8.20 18.89 -1.31
C LEU A 284 -6.85 19.61 -1.21
N MET A 285 -6.60 20.65 -2.03
CA MET A 285 -5.38 21.45 -1.93
C MET A 285 -5.26 22.15 -0.57
N LEU A 286 -6.35 22.73 -0.07
CA LEU A 286 -6.41 23.31 1.28
C LEU A 286 -6.09 22.27 2.34
N SER A 287 -6.64 21.06 2.22
CA SER A 287 -6.38 19.96 3.16
C SER A 287 -4.90 19.52 3.11
N ALA A 288 -4.28 19.47 1.93
CA ALA A 288 -2.87 19.16 1.77
C ALA A 288 -1.99 20.23 2.44
N GLU A 289 -2.23 21.52 2.14
CA GLU A 289 -1.55 22.65 2.78
C GLU A 289 -1.63 22.57 4.31
N GLN A 290 -2.85 22.38 4.83
CA GLN A 290 -3.06 22.35 6.28
C GLN A 290 -2.36 21.15 6.95
N ALA A 291 -2.34 19.99 6.29
CA ALA A 291 -1.69 18.81 6.83
C ALA A 291 -0.18 18.98 6.93
N VAL A 292 0.48 19.46 5.86
CA VAL A 292 1.94 19.72 5.86
C VAL A 292 2.29 20.84 6.84
N SER A 293 1.52 21.93 6.82
CA SER A 293 1.69 23.07 7.74
C SER A 293 1.54 22.66 9.21
N TRP A 294 0.59 21.77 9.49
CA TRP A 294 0.39 21.26 10.84
C TRP A 294 1.56 20.34 11.26
N ALA A 295 2.00 19.45 10.38
CA ALA A 295 3.10 18.55 10.65
C ALA A 295 4.38 19.33 10.94
N GLU A 296 4.73 20.31 10.10
CA GLU A 296 5.91 21.17 10.29
C GLU A 296 5.90 21.91 11.64
N ARG A 297 4.75 22.41 12.06
CA ARG A 297 4.63 23.12 13.36
C ARG A 297 4.56 22.22 14.58
N ASN A 298 4.47 20.91 14.39
CA ASN A 298 4.27 19.95 15.48
C ASN A 298 5.29 18.80 15.44
N ARG A 299 6.53 19.05 14.99
CA ARG A 299 7.60 18.02 14.91
C ARG A 299 7.79 17.29 16.25
N ASP A 300 7.80 18.00 17.37
CA ASP A 300 7.92 17.42 18.73
C ASP A 300 6.78 16.44 19.06
N ARG A 301 5.59 16.59 18.45
CA ARG A 301 4.50 15.61 18.61
C ARG A 301 4.79 14.32 17.84
N PHE A 302 5.44 14.43 16.69
CA PHE A 302 5.86 13.25 15.92
C PHE A 302 6.95 12.49 16.67
N ASP A 303 7.95 13.16 17.21
CA ASP A 303 9.00 12.52 18.01
C ASP A 303 8.43 11.81 19.24
N SER A 304 7.58 12.49 20.00
CA SER A 304 6.88 11.92 21.15
C SER A 304 5.97 10.74 20.74
N TYR A 305 5.34 10.81 19.58
CA TYR A 305 4.51 9.74 19.03
C TYR A 305 5.34 8.51 18.68
N ILE A 306 6.48 8.68 17.98
CA ILE A 306 7.36 7.57 17.60
C ILE A 306 7.94 6.86 18.84
N GLU A 307 8.38 7.61 19.85
CA GLU A 307 8.86 7.06 21.12
C GLU A 307 7.75 6.24 21.82
N ARG A 308 6.54 6.78 21.88
CA ARG A 308 5.36 6.09 22.42
C ARG A 308 5.04 4.81 21.66
N MET A 309 5.09 4.83 20.32
CA MET A 309 4.85 3.65 19.51
C MET A 309 5.90 2.56 19.71
N ARG A 310 7.18 2.93 19.90
CA ARG A 310 8.23 1.97 20.24
C ARG A 310 7.96 1.30 21.58
N SER A 311 7.67 2.09 22.61
CA SER A 311 7.32 1.57 23.94
C SER A 311 6.09 0.66 23.88
N PHE A 312 5.06 1.05 23.14
CA PHE A 312 3.86 0.25 22.93
C PHE A 312 4.16 -1.09 22.26
N ARG A 313 5.02 -1.12 21.23
CA ARG A 313 5.45 -2.36 20.57
C ARG A 313 6.21 -3.29 21.51
N GLU A 314 7.11 -2.76 22.34
CA GLU A 314 7.86 -3.52 23.36
C GLU A 314 6.91 -4.13 24.40
N GLU A 315 5.91 -3.38 24.83
CA GLU A 315 4.87 -3.87 25.74
C GLU A 315 4.05 -5.00 25.11
N LEU A 316 3.60 -4.85 23.89
CA LEU A 316 2.89 -5.91 23.16
C LEU A 316 3.76 -7.16 22.98
N ALA A 317 5.04 -7.00 22.60
CA ALA A 317 5.98 -8.13 22.45
C ALA A 317 6.16 -8.91 23.75
N ARG A 318 6.20 -8.20 24.91
CA ARG A 318 6.28 -8.80 26.24
C ARG A 318 4.99 -9.48 26.67
N ASP A 319 3.82 -8.86 26.42
CA ASP A 319 2.55 -9.24 27.02
C ASP A 319 1.77 -10.27 26.18
N LEU A 320 1.88 -10.26 24.85
CA LEU A 320 1.25 -11.23 23.94
C LEU A 320 1.92 -12.61 24.03
N LYS A 321 1.12 -13.68 24.15
CA LYS A 321 1.58 -15.07 24.31
C LYS A 321 1.28 -15.94 23.10
N GLN A 322 0.17 -15.70 22.42
CA GLN A 322 -0.26 -16.43 21.23
C GLN A 322 -0.04 -15.64 19.95
N LEU A 323 -0.08 -14.32 20.06
CA LEU A 323 0.19 -13.38 18.98
C LEU A 323 1.59 -12.83 19.07
N GLU A 324 2.11 -12.37 17.96
CA GLU A 324 3.37 -11.64 17.84
C GLU A 324 3.24 -10.50 16.85
N LEU A 325 4.01 -9.45 17.06
CA LEU A 325 4.30 -8.46 16.04
C LEU A 325 5.33 -9.08 15.09
N ALA A 326 5.01 -9.08 13.79
CA ALA A 326 5.96 -9.56 12.80
C ALA A 326 7.12 -8.58 12.68
N GLU A 327 8.33 -9.12 12.80
CA GLU A 327 9.56 -8.38 12.54
C GLU A 327 9.91 -8.51 11.04
N LEU A 328 10.23 -7.38 10.43
CA LEU A 328 10.69 -7.29 9.05
C LEU A 328 12.17 -6.91 9.04
N PRO A 329 12.97 -7.41 8.07
CA PRO A 329 14.38 -7.04 7.98
C PRO A 329 14.59 -5.54 7.78
N GLY A 330 15.63 -4.98 8.39
CA GLY A 330 16.03 -3.59 8.24
C GLY A 330 15.30 -2.63 9.19
N VAL A 331 15.23 -1.36 8.81
CA VAL A 331 14.50 -0.33 9.56
C VAL A 331 13.00 -0.55 9.40
N GLN A 332 12.26 -0.34 10.48
CA GLN A 332 10.82 -0.50 10.48
C GLN A 332 10.13 0.74 11.07
N ASP A 333 9.13 1.24 10.36
CA ASP A 333 8.22 2.25 10.86
C ASP A 333 7.41 1.70 12.04
N PRO A 334 7.56 2.22 13.26
CA PRO A 334 6.90 1.70 14.44
C PRO A 334 5.38 1.90 14.43
N SER A 335 4.87 2.79 13.58
CA SER A 335 3.44 3.08 13.43
C SER A 335 2.64 1.92 12.81
N ARG A 336 3.31 0.93 12.23
CA ARG A 336 2.70 -0.24 11.59
C ARG A 336 2.75 -1.44 12.52
N LEU A 337 1.58 -1.99 12.83
CA LEU A 337 1.44 -3.15 13.70
C LEU A 337 0.97 -4.35 12.87
N MET A 338 1.90 -5.14 12.38
CA MET A 338 1.59 -6.39 11.69
C MET A 338 1.58 -7.54 12.70
N LEU A 339 0.40 -8.08 12.98
CA LEU A 339 0.18 -9.15 13.94
C LEU A 339 0.03 -10.49 13.25
N ARG A 340 0.63 -11.53 13.82
CA ARG A 340 0.53 -12.93 13.39
C ARG A 340 0.33 -13.84 14.61
N VAL A 341 -0.17 -15.06 14.37
CA VAL A 341 -0.26 -16.08 15.42
C VAL A 341 1.07 -16.82 15.53
N LYS A 342 1.67 -16.84 16.71
CA LYS A 342 2.96 -17.50 17.00
C LYS A 342 2.99 -18.97 16.57
N GLY A 343 4.12 -19.38 15.97
CA GLY A 343 4.41 -20.79 15.65
C GLY A 343 3.62 -21.35 14.48
N LYS A 344 3.10 -20.50 13.59
CA LYS A 344 2.38 -20.90 12.37
C LYS A 344 3.20 -20.80 11.08
N ASP A 345 4.51 -20.88 11.17
CA ASP A 345 5.39 -20.76 9.99
C ASP A 345 5.32 -21.91 8.99
N ARG A 346 4.71 -23.04 9.33
CA ARG A 346 4.55 -24.18 8.39
C ARG A 346 3.36 -25.06 8.73
N GLN A 347 2.47 -25.21 7.74
CA GLN A 347 1.53 -26.33 7.54
C GLN A 347 0.43 -26.46 8.61
N GLU A 348 -0.82 -26.19 8.29
CA GLU A 348 -1.64 -26.75 7.23
C GLU A 348 -2.57 -27.82 7.72
N GLY A 349 -3.73 -27.66 7.49
CA GLY A 349 -4.74 -28.69 7.52
C GLY A 349 -6.11 -28.03 7.37
N LYS A 350 -6.99 -28.66 6.65
CA LYS A 350 -8.38 -28.27 6.42
C LYS A 350 -9.21 -27.99 7.70
N ASP A 351 -8.59 -28.07 8.88
CA ASP A 351 -9.18 -27.82 10.21
C ASP A 351 -8.50 -26.62 10.90
N GLU A 352 -8.24 -25.54 10.21
CA GLU A 352 -7.74 -24.31 10.85
C GLU A 352 -8.83 -23.69 11.74
N ALA A 353 -8.41 -23.29 12.93
CA ALA A 353 -9.28 -22.49 13.79
C ALA A 353 -9.49 -21.11 13.14
N ALA A 354 -10.73 -20.71 12.88
CA ALA A 354 -11.05 -19.46 12.17
C ALA A 354 -10.34 -18.24 12.79
N LEU A 355 -10.21 -18.20 14.12
CA LEU A 355 -9.56 -17.11 14.84
C LEU A 355 -8.03 -17.09 14.73
N THR A 356 -7.41 -18.03 14.03
CA THR A 356 -5.97 -18.05 13.83
C THR A 356 -5.54 -17.50 12.45
N THR A 357 -6.47 -16.97 11.68
CA THR A 357 -6.23 -16.25 10.44
C THR A 357 -6.32 -14.75 10.66
N GLY A 358 -5.68 -13.94 9.81
CA GLY A 358 -5.80 -12.48 9.88
C GLY A 358 -7.25 -12.02 9.76
N THR A 359 -8.01 -12.59 8.81
CA THR A 359 -9.43 -12.29 8.63
C THR A 359 -10.27 -12.66 9.84
N GLY A 360 -9.98 -13.80 10.49
CA GLY A 360 -10.68 -14.21 11.71
C GLY A 360 -10.37 -13.30 12.89
N MET A 361 -9.11 -12.87 13.03
CA MET A 361 -8.70 -11.90 14.05
C MET A 361 -9.37 -10.54 13.83
N ALA A 362 -9.39 -10.04 12.59
CA ALA A 362 -10.04 -8.77 12.24
C ALA A 362 -11.54 -8.79 12.58
N LYS A 363 -12.25 -9.83 12.14
CA LYS A 363 -13.66 -9.99 12.42
C LYS A 363 -13.94 -10.02 13.93
N TRP A 364 -13.12 -10.75 14.68
CA TRP A 364 -13.28 -10.83 16.14
C TRP A 364 -13.06 -9.47 16.82
N LEU A 365 -12.02 -8.69 16.40
CA LEU A 365 -11.76 -7.35 16.92
C LEU A 365 -12.92 -6.39 16.63
N GLU A 366 -13.51 -6.46 15.44
CA GLU A 366 -14.67 -5.66 15.06
C GLU A 366 -15.90 -6.02 15.90
N GLU A 367 -16.26 -7.33 16.02
CA GLU A 367 -17.46 -7.79 16.71
C GLU A 367 -17.37 -7.65 18.24
N GLU A 368 -16.18 -7.91 18.84
CA GLU A 368 -16.04 -7.97 20.31
C GLU A 368 -15.43 -6.70 20.92
N CYS A 369 -14.73 -5.88 20.10
CA CYS A 369 -14.03 -4.70 20.59
C CYS A 369 -14.36 -3.43 19.80
N GLY A 370 -15.09 -3.49 18.68
CA GLY A 370 -15.41 -2.34 17.84
C GLY A 370 -14.19 -1.79 17.06
N ILE A 371 -13.11 -2.57 16.93
CA ILE A 371 -11.88 -2.16 16.27
C ILE A 371 -11.84 -2.70 14.84
N VAL A 372 -11.77 -1.78 13.87
CA VAL A 372 -11.68 -2.11 12.45
C VAL A 372 -10.22 -2.04 12.01
N ALA A 373 -9.70 -3.14 11.47
CA ALA A 373 -8.33 -3.23 11.01
C ALA A 373 -8.16 -2.62 9.61
N GLU A 374 -6.96 -2.16 9.29
CA GLU A 374 -6.60 -1.65 7.96
C GLU A 374 -6.56 -2.77 6.92
N LEU A 375 -5.91 -3.88 7.25
CA LEU A 375 -5.79 -5.03 6.37
C LEU A 375 -5.85 -6.33 7.17
N SER A 376 -6.51 -7.34 6.61
CA SER A 376 -6.47 -8.70 7.12
C SER A 376 -6.25 -9.69 5.99
N GLY A 377 -5.21 -10.50 6.11
CA GLY A 377 -4.87 -11.57 5.17
C GLY A 377 -5.16 -12.95 5.71
N SER A 378 -4.66 -13.96 5.00
CA SER A 378 -4.73 -15.36 5.47
C SER A 378 -3.96 -15.60 6.77
N ARG A 379 -2.90 -14.83 7.00
CA ARG A 379 -2.00 -15.02 8.16
C ARG A 379 -1.84 -13.79 9.03
N GLU A 380 -1.88 -12.60 8.42
CA GLU A 380 -1.56 -11.33 9.05
C GLU A 380 -2.78 -10.45 9.23
N LEU A 381 -2.71 -9.65 10.28
CA LEU A 381 -3.58 -8.53 10.57
C LEU A 381 -2.71 -7.29 10.67
N ILE A 382 -3.02 -6.23 9.92
CA ILE A 382 -2.29 -4.96 9.95
C ILE A 382 -3.20 -3.88 10.53
N LEU A 383 -2.68 -3.19 11.55
CA LEU A 383 -3.25 -2.00 12.13
C LEU A 383 -2.31 -0.84 11.84
N ILE A 384 -2.87 0.33 11.56
CA ILE A 384 -2.14 1.57 11.32
C ILE A 384 -2.44 2.52 12.45
N SER A 385 -1.39 3.01 13.12
CA SER A 385 -1.46 4.13 14.04
C SER A 385 -0.92 5.38 13.36
N THR A 386 -1.34 6.54 13.83
CA THR A 386 -0.84 7.84 13.38
C THR A 386 -0.59 8.77 14.57
N VAL A 387 0.03 9.90 14.31
CA VAL A 387 0.25 10.97 15.31
C VAL A 387 -1.07 11.53 15.90
N CYS A 388 -2.21 11.19 15.30
CA CYS A 388 -3.54 11.58 15.79
C CYS A 388 -4.07 10.67 16.89
N ASP A 389 -3.48 9.47 17.07
CA ASP A 389 -3.88 8.57 18.15
C ASP A 389 -3.32 9.05 19.49
N GLU A 390 -4.18 9.09 20.48
CA GLU A 390 -3.84 9.48 21.85
C GLU A 390 -3.41 8.25 22.68
N GLU A 391 -2.87 8.49 23.87
CA GLU A 391 -2.47 7.41 24.79
C GLU A 391 -3.64 6.50 25.16
N ALA A 392 -4.83 7.08 25.34
CA ALA A 392 -6.05 6.32 25.64
C ALA A 392 -6.45 5.36 24.50
N ASP A 393 -6.23 5.76 23.23
CA ASP A 393 -6.52 4.90 22.07
C ASP A 393 -5.58 3.69 22.03
N LEU A 394 -4.30 3.90 22.37
CA LEU A 394 -3.31 2.82 22.45
C LEU A 394 -3.60 1.87 23.62
N ASP A 395 -4.03 2.40 24.78
CA ASP A 395 -4.43 1.58 25.92
C ASP A 395 -5.64 0.70 25.57
N GLU A 396 -6.67 1.27 24.92
CA GLU A 396 -7.83 0.53 24.45
C GLU A 396 -7.43 -0.56 23.45
N LEU A 397 -6.57 -0.24 22.49
CA LEU A 397 -6.05 -1.20 21.52
C LEU A 397 -5.28 -2.32 22.22
N LYS A 398 -4.42 -2.00 23.19
CA LYS A 398 -3.67 -3.00 23.97
C LYS A 398 -4.60 -3.97 24.71
N GLU A 399 -5.62 -3.45 25.39
CA GLU A 399 -6.61 -4.29 26.07
C GLU A 399 -7.34 -5.22 25.09
N ALA A 400 -7.72 -4.73 23.91
CA ALA A 400 -8.37 -5.52 22.88
C ALA A 400 -7.45 -6.63 22.34
N LEU A 401 -6.18 -6.32 22.07
CA LEU A 401 -5.19 -7.29 21.60
C LEU A 401 -4.90 -8.37 22.66
N LEU A 402 -4.86 -8.01 23.95
CA LEU A 402 -4.73 -8.99 25.05
C LEU A 402 -5.98 -9.86 25.21
N LYS A 403 -7.19 -9.32 24.93
CA LYS A 403 -8.44 -10.12 24.89
C LYS A 403 -8.41 -11.09 23.70
N LEU A 404 -7.98 -10.63 22.52
CA LEU A 404 -7.81 -11.46 21.32
C LEU A 404 -6.80 -12.59 21.56
N ASP A 405 -5.63 -12.28 22.14
CA ASP A 405 -4.60 -13.27 22.47
C ASP A 405 -5.15 -14.43 23.33
N ARG A 406 -5.95 -14.08 24.36
CA ARG A 406 -6.65 -15.07 25.19
C ARG A 406 -7.71 -15.85 24.42
N ALA A 407 -8.41 -15.23 23.47
CA ALA A 407 -9.40 -15.90 22.63
C ALA A 407 -8.73 -16.90 21.66
N VAL A 408 -7.61 -16.50 21.02
CA VAL A 408 -6.78 -17.39 20.17
C VAL A 408 -6.30 -18.60 20.97
N LYS A 409 -5.85 -18.41 22.22
CA LYS A 409 -5.46 -19.54 23.09
C LYS A 409 -6.60 -20.52 23.31
N ARG A 410 -7.78 -20.01 23.70
CA ARG A 410 -8.96 -20.86 23.94
C ARG A 410 -9.34 -21.66 22.70
N GLU A 411 -9.31 -21.03 21.53
CA GLU A 411 -9.62 -21.67 20.26
C GLU A 411 -8.61 -22.76 19.88
N ARG A 412 -7.32 -22.49 20.03
CA ARG A 412 -6.25 -23.48 19.80
C ARG A 412 -6.40 -24.69 20.74
N ASP A 413 -6.70 -24.44 22.00
CA ASP A 413 -6.92 -25.53 22.99
C ASP A 413 -8.16 -26.35 22.64
N ARG A 414 -9.24 -25.73 22.15
CA ARG A 414 -10.45 -26.41 21.66
C ARG A 414 -10.16 -27.33 20.49
N VAL A 415 -9.48 -26.81 19.47
CA VAL A 415 -9.09 -27.60 18.28
C VAL A 415 -8.17 -28.74 18.64
N ARG A 416 -7.18 -28.52 19.52
CA ARG A 416 -6.26 -29.56 20.00
C ARG A 416 -6.99 -30.72 20.72
N ARG A 417 -7.96 -30.39 21.57
CA ARG A 417 -8.80 -31.39 22.26
C ARG A 417 -9.67 -32.18 21.27
N SER A 418 -10.28 -31.52 20.30
CA SER A 418 -11.09 -32.15 19.26
C SER A 418 -10.27 -33.15 18.42
N ARG A 419 -9.06 -32.74 17.97
CA ARG A 419 -8.14 -33.61 17.22
C ARG A 419 -7.69 -34.83 18.03
N ALA A 420 -7.37 -34.65 19.31
CA ALA A 420 -6.99 -35.75 20.20
C ALA A 420 -8.15 -36.75 20.42
N GLY A 421 -9.39 -36.23 20.53
CA GLY A 421 -10.59 -37.08 20.64
C GLY A 421 -10.87 -37.86 19.35
N ARG A 422 -10.66 -37.23 18.17
CA ARG A 422 -10.84 -37.90 16.86
C ARG A 422 -9.80 -39.00 16.65
N LYS A 423 -8.51 -38.71 16.95
CA LYS A 423 -7.43 -39.70 16.84
C LYS A 423 -7.67 -40.94 17.72
N LYS A 424 -8.14 -40.74 18.97
CA LYS A 424 -8.52 -41.84 19.86
C LYS A 424 -9.70 -42.67 19.34
N ARG A 425 -10.68 -42.04 18.65
CA ARG A 425 -11.78 -42.78 18.03
C ARG A 425 -11.35 -43.56 16.81
N GLU A 426 -10.43 -43.03 16.00
CA GLU A 426 -9.89 -43.70 14.83
C GLU A 426 -9.00 -44.87 15.22
N GLU A 427 -8.19 -44.73 16.29
CA GLU A 427 -7.37 -45.81 16.86
C GLU A 427 -8.26 -46.94 17.40
N LYS A 428 -9.31 -46.62 18.17
CA LYS A 428 -10.27 -47.60 18.67
C LYS A 428 -11.03 -48.33 17.55
N HIS A 429 -11.37 -47.61 16.48
CA HIS A 429 -12.05 -48.21 15.32
C HIS A 429 -11.10 -49.11 14.48
N ARG A 430 -9.78 -48.84 14.50
CA ARG A 430 -8.77 -49.70 13.91
C ARG A 430 -8.56 -50.99 14.74
N GLU A 431 -8.54 -50.86 16.07
CA GLU A 431 -8.44 -52.00 16.98
C GLU A 431 -9.66 -52.91 16.89
N GLU A 432 -10.87 -52.36 16.76
CA GLU A 432 -12.11 -53.11 16.59
C GLU A 432 -12.27 -53.77 15.19
N LYS A 433 -11.47 -53.36 14.16
CA LYS A 433 -11.47 -53.91 12.79
C LYS A 433 -10.38 -54.95 12.52
N CYS A 434 -9.61 -55.38 13.51
CA CYS A 434 -8.74 -56.56 13.41
C CYS A 434 -9.37 -57.74 14.17
N PRO A 435 -10.26 -58.54 13.54
CA PRO A 435 -10.52 -59.91 14.02
C PRO A 435 -9.37 -60.78 13.51
N SER A 436 -8.79 -61.54 14.43
CA SER A 436 -7.91 -62.67 14.17
C SER A 436 -8.49 -63.56 13.06
N GLY A 437 -7.61 -64.00 12.19
CA GLY A 437 -7.85 -64.70 10.95
C GLY A 437 -8.82 -65.89 10.98
N GLU A 438 -9.37 -66.10 9.82
CA GLU A 438 -9.48 -67.43 9.20
C GLU A 438 -9.90 -67.27 7.72
N GLU A 439 -9.23 -68.03 6.89
CA GLU A 439 -9.47 -68.15 5.47
C GLU A 439 -10.86 -68.73 5.16
N ASN A 440 -11.55 -68.27 4.10
CA ASN A 440 -11.96 -69.18 3.02
C ASN A 440 -12.70 -68.44 1.86
N SER A 441 -12.21 -68.74 0.74
CA SER A 441 -12.67 -68.93 -0.62
C SER A 441 -14.07 -68.43 -1.09
N SER A 442 -13.98 -67.86 -2.30
CA SER A 442 -14.84 -68.05 -3.49
C SER A 442 -16.29 -67.52 -3.52
N GLY A 443 -16.59 -66.75 -4.59
CA GLY A 443 -17.95 -66.60 -5.08
C GLY A 443 -18.13 -65.33 -5.93
N GLU A 444 -18.16 -65.53 -7.23
CA GLU A 444 -18.52 -64.58 -8.29
C GLU A 444 -19.95 -64.04 -8.13
N GLY A 445 -20.20 -62.81 -8.65
CA GLY A 445 -21.55 -62.55 -9.19
C GLY A 445 -22.10 -61.14 -9.13
N ASN A 446 -22.03 -60.44 -10.26
CA ASN A 446 -23.02 -59.54 -10.86
C ASN A 446 -23.45 -58.23 -10.18
N HIS A 447 -23.25 -57.17 -10.94
CA HIS A 447 -24.10 -55.96 -11.10
C HIS A 447 -25.57 -56.27 -11.45
N PRO A 448 -26.56 -55.36 -11.30
CA PRO A 448 -26.55 -54.01 -11.84
C PRO A 448 -27.33 -52.91 -11.04
N SER A 449 -26.98 -51.67 -11.40
CA SER A 449 -27.81 -50.45 -11.54
C SER A 449 -29.14 -50.30 -10.77
N GLU A 450 -29.33 -49.18 -10.14
CA GLU A 450 -30.49 -48.31 -10.34
C GLU A 450 -30.29 -46.89 -9.80
N THR A 451 -30.64 -45.96 -10.67
CA THR A 451 -30.73 -44.51 -10.52
C THR A 451 -31.94 -44.14 -9.66
N SER A 452 -31.79 -43.18 -8.74
CA SER A 452 -32.94 -42.41 -8.28
C SER A 452 -32.50 -40.96 -7.97
N HIS A 453 -33.05 -40.03 -8.76
CA HIS A 453 -33.06 -38.61 -8.48
C HIS A 453 -34.05 -38.29 -7.37
N PRO A 454 -33.77 -37.34 -6.48
CA PRO A 454 -34.81 -36.67 -5.72
C PRO A 454 -35.19 -35.32 -6.33
N VAL A 455 -36.49 -35.14 -6.38
CA VAL A 455 -37.26 -33.99 -6.84
C VAL A 455 -36.97 -32.75 -6.02
N GLY A 456 -36.90 -31.59 -6.72
CA GLY A 456 -36.66 -30.30 -6.14
C GLY A 456 -37.74 -29.82 -5.17
N LYS A 457 -37.29 -29.13 -4.13
CA LYS A 457 -38.10 -28.21 -3.35
C LYS A 457 -37.93 -26.80 -3.90
N ILE A 458 -39.06 -26.16 -4.16
CA ILE A 458 -39.19 -24.76 -4.52
C ILE A 458 -38.90 -23.95 -3.25
N GLU A 459 -37.89 -23.12 -3.24
CA GLU A 459 -37.60 -22.15 -2.18
C GLU A 459 -38.22 -20.80 -2.50
N ASP A 460 -38.77 -20.16 -1.47
CA ASP A 460 -39.44 -18.86 -1.44
C ASP A 460 -38.45 -17.72 -1.68
N PRO A 461 -38.70 -16.76 -2.60
CA PRO A 461 -37.77 -15.68 -2.92
C PRO A 461 -37.97 -14.46 -2.01
N ARG A 462 -37.71 -14.57 -0.71
CA ARG A 462 -37.68 -13.43 0.23
C ARG A 462 -36.68 -13.61 1.36
N GLU A 463 -35.38 -13.68 1.01
CA GLU A 463 -34.28 -13.27 1.91
C GLU A 463 -33.26 -12.50 1.08
N GLU A 464 -33.46 -11.19 0.98
CA GLU A 464 -32.44 -10.24 0.56
C GLU A 464 -31.45 -10.04 1.71
N GLY A 465 -30.16 -10.27 1.46
CA GLY A 465 -29.13 -9.78 2.35
C GLY A 465 -27.91 -10.67 2.62
N ALA A 466 -27.54 -11.55 1.70
CA ALA A 466 -26.17 -12.05 1.67
C ALA A 466 -25.73 -12.18 0.22
N VAL A 467 -24.84 -11.28 -0.21
CA VAL A 467 -24.12 -11.46 -1.49
C VAL A 467 -23.32 -12.75 -1.35
N SER A 468 -23.88 -13.83 -1.89
CA SER A 468 -23.15 -15.08 -2.12
C SER A 468 -21.90 -14.70 -2.93
N ALA A 469 -20.74 -14.75 -2.28
CA ALA A 469 -19.46 -14.65 -2.98
C ALA A 469 -19.44 -15.81 -3.98
N SER A 470 -19.68 -15.52 -5.26
CA SER A 470 -19.48 -16.49 -6.33
C SER A 470 -18.05 -16.98 -6.21
N VAL A 471 -17.87 -18.30 -6.02
CA VAL A 471 -16.54 -18.90 -5.95
C VAL A 471 -15.82 -18.55 -7.25
N GLN A 472 -14.81 -17.68 -7.15
CA GLN A 472 -14.05 -17.26 -8.34
C GLN A 472 -13.22 -18.46 -8.84
N VAL A 473 -13.25 -18.68 -10.14
CA VAL A 473 -12.47 -19.77 -10.76
C VAL A 473 -11.03 -19.29 -10.90
N LEU A 474 -10.13 -19.96 -10.21
CA LEU A 474 -8.69 -19.65 -10.24
C LEU A 474 -8.01 -20.31 -11.46
N PRO A 475 -7.01 -19.67 -12.08
CA PRO A 475 -6.27 -20.23 -13.22
C PRO A 475 -5.51 -21.48 -12.81
N GLN A 476 -5.28 -22.40 -13.73
CA GLN A 476 -4.57 -23.65 -13.47
C GLN A 476 -3.05 -23.46 -13.51
N VAL A 477 -2.31 -24.30 -12.78
CA VAL A 477 -0.83 -24.34 -12.88
C VAL A 477 -0.43 -24.62 -14.32
N GLY A 478 0.42 -23.77 -14.86
CA GLY A 478 0.87 -23.82 -16.25
C GLY A 478 0.17 -22.88 -17.20
N ASP A 479 -1.00 -22.33 -16.86
CA ASP A 479 -1.69 -21.32 -17.65
C ASP A 479 -0.88 -20.01 -17.69
N PHE A 480 -1.06 -19.23 -18.77
CA PHE A 480 -0.56 -17.86 -18.84
C PHE A 480 -1.71 -16.88 -18.54
N VAL A 481 -1.49 -15.98 -17.60
CA VAL A 481 -2.50 -14.98 -17.24
C VAL A 481 -2.50 -13.83 -18.25
N GLN A 482 -3.70 -13.34 -18.61
CA GLN A 482 -3.88 -12.28 -19.61
C GLN A 482 -3.89 -10.88 -18.99
N ARG A 483 -3.95 -10.80 -17.67
CA ARG A 483 -3.95 -9.55 -16.90
C ARG A 483 -3.37 -9.80 -15.51
N ASP A 484 -2.99 -8.72 -14.84
CA ASP A 484 -2.47 -8.80 -13.48
C ASP A 484 -3.53 -9.38 -12.54
N ILE A 485 -3.15 -10.40 -11.77
CA ILE A 485 -3.99 -11.00 -10.73
C ILE A 485 -3.46 -10.53 -9.37
N TYR A 486 -4.30 -9.86 -8.60
CA TYR A 486 -3.93 -9.30 -7.30
C TYR A 486 -5.10 -9.33 -6.32
N VAL A 487 -4.79 -9.16 -5.05
CA VAL A 487 -5.74 -8.91 -3.96
C VAL A 487 -5.57 -7.47 -3.48
N TYR A 488 -6.65 -6.78 -3.19
CA TYR A 488 -6.59 -5.40 -2.71
C TYR A 488 -7.34 -5.24 -1.40
N PRO A 489 -6.78 -4.51 -0.43
CA PRO A 489 -5.39 -4.08 -0.30
C PRO A 489 -4.40 -5.26 -0.10
N PRO A 490 -3.09 -5.13 -0.32
CA PRO A 490 -2.33 -3.93 -0.66
C PRO A 490 -2.28 -3.60 -2.16
N GLY A 491 -2.80 -4.44 -3.06
CA GLY A 491 -2.76 -4.23 -4.51
C GLY A 491 -1.42 -4.61 -5.16
N VAL A 492 -0.63 -5.43 -4.48
CA VAL A 492 0.59 -6.05 -5.04
C VAL A 492 0.16 -7.23 -5.91
N PRO A 493 0.60 -7.31 -7.19
CA PRO A 493 0.27 -8.45 -8.03
C PRO A 493 0.81 -9.77 -7.48
N ILE A 494 -0.03 -10.81 -7.51
CA ILE A 494 0.37 -12.20 -7.26
C ILE A 494 0.90 -12.81 -8.55
N LEU A 495 0.30 -12.45 -9.67
CA LEU A 495 0.70 -12.80 -11.03
C LEU A 495 0.51 -11.59 -11.94
N ARG A 496 1.45 -11.37 -12.85
CA ARG A 496 1.38 -10.29 -13.84
C ARG A 496 0.93 -10.82 -15.20
N SER A 497 0.35 -9.96 -15.99
CA SER A 497 -0.02 -10.27 -17.37
C SER A 497 1.16 -10.89 -18.13
N GLY A 498 0.93 -12.03 -18.75
CA GLY A 498 1.95 -12.81 -19.45
C GLY A 498 2.74 -13.79 -18.58
N GLU A 499 2.61 -13.76 -17.26
CA GLU A 499 3.26 -14.74 -16.39
C GLU A 499 2.55 -16.09 -16.40
N ARG A 500 3.35 -17.15 -16.21
CA ARG A 500 2.87 -18.51 -16.06
C ARG A 500 2.47 -18.80 -14.62
N VAL A 501 1.31 -19.37 -14.41
CA VAL A 501 0.84 -19.78 -13.07
C VAL A 501 1.74 -20.89 -12.53
N THR A 502 2.45 -20.61 -11.44
CA THR A 502 3.25 -21.59 -10.70
C THR A 502 2.42 -22.25 -9.60
N GLU A 503 2.89 -23.38 -9.06
CA GLU A 503 2.25 -24.00 -7.89
C GLU A 503 2.22 -23.06 -6.67
N ALA A 504 3.27 -22.27 -6.47
CA ALA A 504 3.35 -21.30 -5.38
C ALA A 504 2.32 -20.16 -5.54
N ALA A 505 2.21 -19.60 -6.75
CA ALA A 505 1.21 -18.56 -7.05
C ALA A 505 -0.23 -19.12 -6.93
N ARG A 506 -0.48 -20.32 -7.45
CA ARG A 506 -1.78 -20.99 -7.34
C ARG A 506 -2.16 -21.22 -5.88
N LYS A 507 -1.23 -21.73 -5.07
CA LYS A 507 -1.44 -21.95 -3.63
C LYS A 507 -1.77 -20.63 -2.91
N ARG A 508 -1.05 -19.55 -3.24
CA ARG A 508 -1.32 -18.23 -2.67
C ARG A 508 -2.71 -17.72 -3.03
N LEU A 509 -3.15 -17.88 -4.28
CA LEU A 509 -4.52 -17.52 -4.70
C LEU A 509 -5.58 -18.32 -3.94
N GLU A 510 -5.35 -19.61 -3.71
CA GLU A 510 -6.25 -20.47 -2.91
C GLU A 510 -6.32 -20.04 -1.44
N GLU A 511 -5.19 -19.67 -0.84
CA GLU A 511 -5.13 -19.14 0.53
C GLU A 511 -5.92 -17.83 0.65
N GLU A 512 -5.78 -16.90 -0.30
CA GLU A 512 -6.51 -15.64 -0.32
C GLU A 512 -8.02 -15.84 -0.56
N GLN A 513 -8.40 -16.74 -1.44
CA GLN A 513 -9.79 -17.11 -1.67
C GLN A 513 -10.41 -17.78 -0.42
N ALA A 514 -9.68 -18.67 0.22
CA ALA A 514 -10.12 -19.32 1.46
C ALA A 514 -10.26 -18.34 2.63
N ALA A 515 -9.47 -17.26 2.63
CA ALA A 515 -9.58 -16.15 3.56
C ALA A 515 -10.76 -15.21 3.24
N GLY A 516 -11.56 -15.50 2.20
CA GLY A 516 -12.72 -14.70 1.80
C GLY A 516 -12.35 -13.40 1.08
N ARG A 517 -11.10 -13.23 0.66
CA ARG A 517 -10.64 -12.02 -0.03
C ARG A 517 -11.01 -12.07 -1.51
N ARG A 518 -11.40 -10.92 -2.06
CA ARG A 518 -11.69 -10.79 -3.48
C ARG A 518 -10.39 -10.73 -4.27
N ILE A 519 -10.28 -11.63 -5.25
CA ILE A 519 -9.17 -11.67 -6.19
C ILE A 519 -9.59 -10.91 -7.45
N TYR A 520 -8.78 -9.96 -7.88
CA TYR A 520 -9.00 -9.13 -9.05
C TYR A 520 -8.15 -9.64 -10.21
N GLY A 521 -8.64 -9.48 -11.45
CA GLY A 521 -7.92 -9.89 -12.65
C GLY A 521 -8.16 -11.34 -13.08
N LEU A 522 -9.04 -12.08 -12.40
CA LEU A 522 -9.50 -13.41 -12.82
C LEU A 522 -10.41 -13.37 -14.04
#